data_8dd0a6c23d9376b6d981b06094d96982
#
_entry.id   8dd0a6c23d9376b6d981b06094d96982
#
_cell.length_a   1.000
_cell.length_b   1.000
_cell.length_c   1.000
_cell.angle_alpha   90.00
_cell.angle_beta   90.00
_cell.angle_gamma   90.00
#
_symmetry.space_group_name_H-M   'P 1'
#
loop_
_entity.id
_entity.type
_entity.pdbx_description
1 polymer ?
#
loop_
_entity_poly.entity_id
_entity_poly.type
_entity_poly.pdbx_seq_one_letter_code
_entity_poly.pdbx_strand_id
1 'polypeptide(L)'
;FTMVGVLDYKDKPELKEIISKTSNWKGYSLQLRVNVDGSTQFLDLMGGDMYEDTGLTKLSPIKFKNSEGVEVSLTPKQLENEELFKTVPNFKKQRFHDKEFVFGGEWINEIYSNLETLKGRKVYVTGTLQLQYNKEKDVMYKKFVVRNLSLATNQEDEEYCKGQLQIFFTNGAVDKASITKGKDFDPRLIEELGNRVEVKGYIAQYNQDKNTRSTVEQILFPQTFYVRTDKLDLTNDLHKKLLAFILGRFECPEGKIASVGFEVTFKRGNSEIELSEEQKKELLTKEEVQYLELFPDQKDRFLRNKLQMTMERIDETYLIQPHANMPIQEIQEDMFMDMLELYKTIGAY
;
A
#
# COMPACT_ATOMS: atom_id res chain seq x y z
N PHE A 1 2.95 2.05 -7.02
CA PHE A 1 1.60 2.63 -7.01
C PHE A 1 1.57 4.00 -7.64
N THR A 2 0.37 4.41 -8.03
CA THR A 2 0.03 5.76 -8.51
C THR A 2 -1.24 6.21 -7.80
N MET A 3 -1.29 7.47 -7.37
CA MET A 3 -2.40 8.00 -6.59
C MET A 3 -2.69 9.45 -7.00
N VAL A 4 -3.98 9.77 -7.11
CA VAL A 4 -4.50 11.14 -7.18
C VAL A 4 -5.50 11.32 -6.04
N GLY A 5 -5.31 12.33 -5.22
CA GLY A 5 -6.20 12.61 -4.10
C GLY A 5 -5.87 13.94 -3.43
N VAL A 6 -6.68 14.35 -2.49
CA VAL A 6 -6.55 15.64 -1.80
C VAL A 6 -5.62 15.50 -0.60
N LEU A 7 -4.53 16.27 -0.58
CA LEU A 7 -3.66 16.34 0.59
C LEU A 7 -4.39 17.08 1.71
N ASP A 8 -4.64 16.37 2.81
CA ASP A 8 -5.38 16.90 3.94
C ASP A 8 -4.70 16.58 5.27
N TYR A 9 -4.55 17.59 6.10
CA TYR A 9 -4.07 17.45 7.49
C TYR A 9 -4.64 18.56 8.36
N LYS A 10 -4.98 18.22 9.60
CA LYS A 10 -5.46 19.21 10.58
C LYS A 10 -4.31 20.06 11.08
N ASP A 11 -3.26 19.41 11.57
CA ASP A 11 -2.04 20.02 12.07
C ASP A 11 -0.89 19.66 11.11
N LYS A 12 0.06 20.58 10.90
CA LYS A 12 1.21 20.34 10.03
C LYS A 12 1.94 19.09 10.48
N PRO A 13 2.15 18.10 9.58
CA PRO A 13 2.84 16.86 9.94
C PRO A 13 4.25 17.12 10.48
N GLU A 14 4.68 16.30 11.42
CA GLU A 14 6.03 16.40 11.99
C GLU A 14 7.07 15.85 11.02
N LEU A 15 8.11 16.65 10.77
CA LEU A 15 9.31 16.19 10.07
C LEU A 15 10.27 15.57 11.10
N LYS A 16 10.43 14.24 11.04
CA LYS A 16 11.29 13.50 11.98
C LYS A 16 12.68 13.32 11.40
N GLU A 17 13.67 13.79 12.09
CA GLU A 17 15.07 13.52 11.77
C GLU A 17 15.43 12.09 12.22
N ILE A 18 16.18 11.38 11.38
CA ILE A 18 16.66 10.02 11.64
C ILE A 18 18.16 9.98 11.41
N ILE A 19 18.91 9.61 12.43
CA ILE A 19 20.36 9.41 12.35
C ILE A 19 20.66 7.94 12.59
N SER A 20 21.39 7.32 11.66
CA SER A 20 21.81 5.93 11.81
C SER A 20 22.81 5.79 12.96
N LYS A 21 22.62 4.77 13.78
CA LYS A 21 23.58 4.42 14.86
C LYS A 21 24.80 3.63 14.36
N THR A 22 24.72 3.08 13.15
CA THR A 22 25.71 2.13 12.62
C THR A 22 26.40 2.61 11.36
N SER A 23 26.00 3.77 10.83
CA SER A 23 26.57 4.33 9.60
C SER A 23 26.48 5.86 9.62
N ASN A 24 27.22 6.51 8.75
CA ASN A 24 27.15 7.96 8.56
C ASN A 24 25.94 8.36 7.70
N TRP A 25 24.78 7.76 7.93
CA TRP A 25 23.53 8.09 7.25
C TRP A 25 22.66 8.97 8.14
N LYS A 26 22.17 10.05 7.55
CA LYS A 26 21.20 10.96 8.14
C LYS A 26 20.07 11.20 7.16
N GLY A 27 18.86 11.23 7.65
CA GLY A 27 17.69 11.48 6.82
C GLY A 27 16.52 12.02 7.62
N TYR A 28 15.41 12.08 6.94
CA TYR A 28 14.14 12.55 7.47
C TYR A 28 13.03 11.59 7.09
N SER A 29 12.02 11.52 7.92
CA SER A 29 10.75 10.88 7.60
C SER A 29 9.60 11.86 7.79
N LEU A 30 8.63 11.77 6.90
CA LEU A 30 7.42 12.57 6.89
C LEU A 30 6.25 11.66 6.50
N GLN A 31 5.19 11.67 7.28
CA GLN A 31 3.96 10.96 6.93
C GLN A 31 2.91 11.97 6.48
N LEU A 32 2.40 11.81 5.27
CA LEU A 32 1.33 12.62 4.71
C LEU A 32 0.03 11.83 4.67
N ARG A 33 -1.06 12.55 4.76
CA ARG A 33 -2.41 12.01 4.65
C ARG A 33 -3.06 12.54 3.38
N VAL A 34 -3.56 11.62 2.54
CA VAL A 34 -4.23 11.94 1.28
C VAL A 34 -5.61 11.29 1.29
N ASN A 35 -6.63 12.08 1.06
CA ASN A 35 -7.99 11.58 0.88
C ASN A 35 -8.19 11.23 -0.60
N VAL A 36 -8.66 10.01 -0.85
CA VAL A 36 -8.90 9.47 -2.18
C VAL A 36 -10.30 8.87 -2.20
N ASP A 37 -11.22 9.49 -2.90
CA ASP A 37 -12.60 9.00 -3.07
C ASP A 37 -13.24 8.57 -1.72
N GLY A 38 -13.19 9.49 -0.73
CA GLY A 38 -13.70 9.23 0.62
C GLY A 38 -12.85 8.33 1.51
N SER A 39 -11.76 7.78 1.00
CA SER A 39 -10.82 6.90 1.71
C SER A 39 -9.53 7.63 2.06
N THR A 40 -9.06 7.49 3.30
CA THR A 40 -7.80 8.11 3.73
C THR A 40 -6.63 7.17 3.51
N GLN A 41 -5.64 7.61 2.72
CA GLN A 41 -4.37 6.91 2.53
C GLN A 41 -3.25 7.62 3.28
N PHE A 42 -2.31 6.85 3.83
CA PHE A 42 -1.11 7.40 4.45
C PHE A 42 0.10 7.16 3.55
N LEU A 43 0.81 8.23 3.26
CA LEU A 43 2.00 8.23 2.44
C LEU A 43 3.22 8.38 3.33
N ASP A 44 4.18 7.50 3.16
CA ASP A 44 5.45 7.58 3.87
C ASP A 44 6.52 8.15 2.93
N LEU A 45 7.02 9.31 3.28
CA LEU A 45 8.17 9.91 2.65
C LEU A 45 9.37 9.65 3.55
N MET A 46 10.40 9.05 3.00
CA MET A 46 11.67 8.87 3.68
C MET A 46 12.80 9.16 2.70
N GLY A 47 13.65 10.05 3.08
CA GLY A 47 14.82 10.41 2.30
C GLY A 47 15.96 10.81 3.21
N GLY A 48 17.16 10.41 2.82
CA GLY A 48 18.35 10.71 3.57
C GLY A 48 19.59 10.35 2.76
N ASP A 49 20.72 10.75 3.28
CA ASP A 49 21.95 10.79 2.55
C ASP A 49 23.08 10.19 3.39
N MET A 50 24.08 9.66 2.70
CA MET A 50 25.34 9.22 3.32
C MET A 50 26.28 10.41 3.42
N TYR A 51 27.06 10.44 4.50
CA TYR A 51 28.07 11.45 4.74
C TYR A 51 29.47 10.80 4.79
N GLU A 52 30.49 11.54 4.40
CA GLU A 52 31.89 11.06 4.42
C GLU A 52 32.44 11.01 5.84
N ASP A 53 31.94 11.90 6.71
CA ASP A 53 32.42 12.09 8.07
C ASP A 53 31.37 11.74 9.12
N THR A 54 31.81 11.37 10.30
CA THR A 54 30.96 11.06 11.44
C THR A 54 30.23 12.29 12.02
N GLY A 55 30.71 13.49 11.71
CA GLY A 55 30.06 14.76 12.06
C GLY A 55 28.85 15.09 11.16
N LEU A 56 28.62 14.30 10.13
CA LEU A 56 27.52 14.47 9.14
C LEU A 56 27.55 15.88 8.51
N THR A 57 28.75 16.35 8.16
CA THR A 57 28.95 17.71 7.60
C THR A 57 29.16 17.68 6.10
N LYS A 58 29.71 16.59 5.55
CA LYS A 58 30.08 16.48 4.15
C LYS A 58 29.34 15.31 3.49
N LEU A 59 28.47 15.62 2.54
CA LEU A 59 27.73 14.62 1.76
C LEU A 59 28.68 13.73 0.95
N SER A 60 28.43 12.43 0.97
CA SER A 60 29.15 11.45 0.17
C SER A 60 28.78 11.57 -1.31
N PRO A 61 29.71 11.26 -2.23
CA PRO A 61 29.41 11.15 -3.65
C PRO A 61 28.32 10.11 -3.93
N ILE A 62 27.51 10.38 -4.95
CA ILE A 62 26.52 9.43 -5.45
C ILE A 62 27.22 8.42 -6.37
N LYS A 63 27.00 7.14 -6.12
CA LYS A 63 27.54 6.04 -6.93
C LYS A 63 26.43 5.30 -7.66
N PHE A 64 26.63 5.04 -8.93
CA PHE A 64 25.75 4.26 -9.78
C PHE A 64 26.51 3.60 -10.94
N LYS A 65 25.88 2.62 -11.59
CA LYS A 65 26.41 2.06 -12.86
C LYS A 65 25.76 2.77 -14.03
N ASN A 66 26.56 3.19 -15.00
CA ASN A 66 26.06 3.76 -16.24
C ASN A 66 25.48 2.66 -17.16
N SER A 67 25.03 3.04 -18.35
CA SER A 67 24.48 2.10 -19.34
C SER A 67 25.47 1.02 -19.81
N GLU A 68 26.76 1.27 -19.68
CA GLU A 68 27.84 0.34 -20.01
C GLU A 68 28.24 -0.55 -18.83
N GLY A 69 27.58 -0.42 -17.68
CA GLY A 69 27.88 -1.16 -16.46
C GLY A 69 29.07 -0.63 -15.67
N VAL A 70 29.67 0.50 -16.10
CA VAL A 70 30.80 1.12 -15.42
C VAL A 70 30.32 1.90 -14.19
N GLU A 71 31.03 1.73 -13.07
CA GLU A 71 30.72 2.49 -11.84
C GLU A 71 31.12 3.96 -11.99
N VAL A 72 30.14 4.84 -11.82
CA VAL A 72 30.31 6.31 -11.85
C VAL A 72 30.11 6.83 -10.43
N SER A 73 30.94 7.78 -10.02
CA SER A 73 30.86 8.47 -8.73
C SER A 73 30.85 9.97 -8.96
N LEU A 74 29.78 10.64 -8.57
CA LEU A 74 29.61 12.09 -8.71
C LEU A 74 29.51 12.75 -7.33
N THR A 75 30.38 13.73 -7.10
CA THR A 75 30.32 14.56 -5.88
C THR A 75 29.14 15.53 -5.94
N PRO A 76 28.64 16.06 -4.78
CA PRO A 76 27.60 17.08 -4.75
C PRO A 76 27.91 18.27 -5.66
N LYS A 77 29.14 18.75 -5.66
CA LYS A 77 29.61 19.86 -6.52
C LYS A 77 29.53 19.53 -8.03
N GLN A 78 29.82 18.29 -8.42
CA GLN A 78 29.68 17.88 -9.82
C GLN A 78 28.22 17.78 -10.26
N LEU A 79 27.30 17.49 -9.33
CA LEU A 79 25.87 17.41 -9.61
C LEU A 79 25.20 18.78 -9.80
N GLU A 80 25.89 19.89 -9.50
CA GLU A 80 25.48 21.24 -9.87
C GLU A 80 25.57 21.47 -11.41
N ASN A 81 26.36 20.65 -12.12
CA ASN A 81 26.42 20.65 -13.57
C ASN A 81 25.27 19.84 -14.15
N GLU A 82 24.37 20.50 -14.90
CA GLU A 82 23.17 19.92 -15.46
C GLU A 82 23.43 18.69 -16.35
N GLU A 83 24.50 18.71 -17.14
CA GLU A 83 24.87 17.60 -18.02
C GLU A 83 25.27 16.35 -17.21
N LEU A 84 26.04 16.53 -16.13
CA LEU A 84 26.40 15.44 -15.25
C LEU A 84 25.19 14.95 -14.46
N PHE A 85 24.33 15.85 -14.00
CA PHE A 85 23.09 15.50 -13.31
C PHE A 85 22.15 14.63 -14.19
N LYS A 86 22.06 14.94 -15.49
CA LYS A 86 21.28 14.14 -16.44
C LYS A 86 21.78 12.70 -16.59
N THR A 87 23.07 12.44 -16.33
CA THR A 87 23.63 11.07 -16.38
C THR A 87 23.19 10.19 -15.21
N VAL A 88 22.70 10.78 -14.11
CA VAL A 88 22.21 10.02 -12.96
C VAL A 88 20.92 9.28 -13.35
N PRO A 89 20.86 7.95 -13.14
CA PRO A 89 19.68 7.17 -13.52
C PRO A 89 18.41 7.59 -12.77
N ASN A 90 17.26 7.51 -13.42
CA ASN A 90 15.97 7.90 -12.84
C ASN A 90 15.62 7.16 -11.53
N PHE A 91 16.06 5.91 -11.37
CA PHE A 91 15.81 5.15 -10.14
C PHE A 91 16.56 5.70 -8.91
N LYS A 92 17.55 6.57 -9.12
CA LYS A 92 18.29 7.29 -8.08
C LYS A 92 17.72 8.66 -7.79
N LYS A 93 16.75 9.12 -8.57
CA LYS A 93 16.14 10.44 -8.46
C LYS A 93 14.77 10.33 -7.79
N GLN A 94 14.46 11.33 -7.00
CA GLN A 94 13.14 11.62 -6.46
C GLN A 94 12.65 12.91 -7.07
N ARG A 95 11.34 13.11 -7.16
CA ARG A 95 10.78 14.31 -7.79
C ARG A 95 9.79 15.00 -6.87
N PHE A 96 9.86 16.33 -6.91
CA PHE A 96 8.83 17.20 -6.36
C PHE A 96 8.49 18.26 -7.41
N HIS A 97 7.25 18.24 -7.89
CA HIS A 97 6.85 18.93 -9.13
C HIS A 97 7.77 18.56 -10.29
N ASP A 98 8.31 19.55 -10.99
CA ASP A 98 9.22 19.36 -12.11
C ASP A 98 10.69 19.23 -11.70
N LYS A 99 10.99 19.45 -10.41
CA LYS A 99 12.35 19.39 -9.88
C LYS A 99 12.75 17.98 -9.47
N GLU A 100 13.92 17.57 -9.92
CA GLU A 100 14.53 16.29 -9.57
C GLU A 100 15.57 16.47 -8.47
N PHE A 101 15.65 15.47 -7.58
CA PHE A 101 16.57 15.42 -6.45
C PHE A 101 17.29 14.09 -6.43
N VAL A 102 18.55 14.09 -6.17
CA VAL A 102 19.37 12.89 -5.91
C VAL A 102 19.70 12.73 -4.43
N PHE A 103 19.60 13.82 -3.66
CA PHE A 103 19.73 13.83 -2.22
C PHE A 103 18.36 13.78 -1.55
N GLY A 104 18.12 12.69 -0.81
CA GLY A 104 16.82 12.44 -0.20
C GLY A 104 16.46 13.44 0.88
N GLY A 105 17.44 13.95 1.61
CA GLY A 105 17.25 14.99 2.63
C GLY A 105 16.77 16.31 2.03
N GLU A 106 17.34 16.73 0.90
CA GLU A 106 16.92 17.94 0.18
C GLU A 106 15.48 17.79 -0.34
N TRP A 107 15.17 16.65 -0.93
CA TRP A 107 13.84 16.36 -1.45
C TRP A 107 12.75 16.47 -0.39
N ILE A 108 12.94 15.85 0.79
CA ILE A 108 11.95 15.92 1.87
C ILE A 108 11.82 17.33 2.42
N ASN A 109 12.93 18.04 2.61
CA ASN A 109 12.91 19.42 3.11
C ASN A 109 12.18 20.35 2.14
N GLU A 110 12.35 20.17 0.84
CA GLU A 110 11.63 20.94 -0.19
C GLU A 110 10.12 20.69 -0.10
N ILE A 111 9.68 19.41 0.00
CA ILE A 111 8.26 19.07 0.18
C ILE A 111 7.72 19.68 1.48
N TYR A 112 8.44 19.51 2.59
CA TYR A 112 8.02 20.01 3.89
C TYR A 112 7.84 21.54 3.92
N SER A 113 8.73 22.26 3.24
CA SER A 113 8.66 23.71 3.12
C SER A 113 7.44 24.16 2.30
N ASN A 114 6.97 23.33 1.38
CA ASN A 114 5.86 23.63 0.48
C ASN A 114 4.52 23.02 0.91
N LEU A 115 4.43 22.36 2.08
CA LEU A 115 3.22 21.66 2.50
C LEU A 115 1.97 22.54 2.56
N GLU A 116 2.11 23.78 3.02
CA GLU A 116 0.97 24.71 3.12
C GLU A 116 0.37 25.07 1.75
N THR A 117 1.20 25.08 0.71
CA THR A 117 0.72 25.34 -0.66
C THR A 117 0.03 24.12 -1.28
N LEU A 118 0.27 22.93 -0.75
CA LEU A 118 -0.32 21.67 -1.19
C LEU A 118 -1.60 21.31 -0.43
N LYS A 119 -1.80 21.87 0.77
CA LYS A 119 -2.95 21.57 1.62
C LYS A 119 -4.27 21.87 0.93
N GLY A 120 -5.20 20.92 0.97
CA GLY A 120 -6.52 21.04 0.35
C GLY A 120 -6.51 20.94 -1.18
N ARG A 121 -5.35 20.67 -1.79
CA ARG A 121 -5.21 20.51 -3.25
C ARG A 121 -5.02 19.07 -3.64
N LYS A 122 -5.46 18.70 -4.83
CA LYS A 122 -5.17 17.38 -5.40
C LYS A 122 -3.71 17.26 -5.77
N VAL A 123 -3.11 16.20 -5.28
CA VAL A 123 -1.73 15.81 -5.56
C VAL A 123 -1.68 14.53 -6.40
N TYR A 124 -0.70 14.47 -7.27
CA TYR A 124 -0.33 13.27 -8.01
C TYR A 124 0.92 12.66 -7.35
N VAL A 125 0.81 11.41 -6.96
CA VAL A 125 1.85 10.71 -6.21
C VAL A 125 2.18 9.39 -6.88
N THR A 126 3.48 9.09 -7.01
CA THR A 126 3.93 7.75 -7.40
C THR A 126 4.98 7.22 -6.46
N GLY A 127 5.07 5.91 -6.38
CA GLY A 127 6.04 5.28 -5.48
C GLY A 127 5.95 3.76 -5.49
N THR A 128 6.50 3.16 -4.45
CA THR A 128 6.52 1.72 -4.24
C THR A 128 5.61 1.31 -3.09
N LEU A 129 4.89 0.22 -3.27
CA LEU A 129 4.16 -0.42 -2.20
C LEU A 129 5.13 -1.35 -1.46
N GLN A 130 5.21 -1.20 -0.16
CA GLN A 130 5.93 -2.11 0.74
C GLN A 130 4.94 -2.74 1.70
N LEU A 131 5.19 -3.98 2.04
CA LEU A 131 4.46 -4.66 3.11
C LEU A 131 5.25 -4.50 4.41
N GLN A 132 4.58 -4.10 5.47
CA GLN A 132 5.16 -3.98 6.80
C GLN A 132 4.28 -4.72 7.80
N TYR A 133 4.87 -5.70 8.46
CA TYR A 133 4.18 -6.43 9.51
C TYR A 133 4.26 -5.68 10.83
N ASN A 134 3.13 -5.57 11.51
CA ASN A 134 3.06 -5.05 12.87
C ASN A 134 2.93 -6.23 13.84
N LYS A 135 4.00 -6.49 14.60
CA LYS A 135 4.10 -7.60 15.52
C LYS A 135 3.11 -7.51 16.70
N GLU A 136 2.82 -6.30 17.18
CA GLU A 136 1.91 -6.10 18.32
C GLU A 136 0.45 -6.41 17.96
N LYS A 137 0.08 -6.17 16.70
CA LYS A 137 -1.28 -6.34 16.20
C LYS A 137 -1.47 -7.58 15.34
N ASP A 138 -0.38 -8.31 15.07
CA ASP A 138 -0.35 -9.46 14.16
C ASP A 138 -0.99 -9.16 12.79
N VAL A 139 -0.71 -7.99 12.24
CA VAL A 139 -1.31 -7.50 10.99
C VAL A 139 -0.26 -7.01 10.02
N MET A 140 -0.42 -7.36 8.75
CA MET A 140 0.36 -6.83 7.65
C MET A 140 -0.23 -5.51 7.15
N TYR A 141 0.56 -4.43 7.20
CA TYR A 141 0.18 -3.13 6.65
C TYR A 141 0.81 -2.89 5.29
N LYS A 142 0.04 -2.25 4.42
CA LYS A 142 0.54 -1.68 3.18
C LYS A 142 1.12 -0.29 3.47
N LYS A 143 2.37 -0.10 3.09
CA LYS A 143 3.10 1.15 3.22
C LYS A 143 3.35 1.74 1.85
N PHE A 144 2.79 2.92 1.60
CA PHE A 144 2.99 3.66 0.35
C PHE A 144 4.21 4.55 0.46
N VAL A 145 5.35 4.07 -0.03
CA VAL A 145 6.61 4.81 0.00
C VAL A 145 6.71 5.69 -1.24
N VAL A 146 6.68 6.99 -1.02
CA VAL A 146 6.65 8.00 -2.10
C VAL A 146 8.00 8.15 -2.78
N ARG A 147 7.97 8.26 -4.10
CA ARG A 147 9.11 8.60 -4.96
C ARG A 147 8.92 9.96 -5.64
N ASN A 148 7.71 10.22 -6.11
CA ASN A 148 7.39 11.47 -6.77
C ASN A 148 6.10 12.04 -6.17
N LEU A 149 6.11 13.34 -5.95
CA LEU A 149 4.96 14.12 -5.47
C LEU A 149 4.85 15.38 -6.34
N SER A 150 3.69 15.66 -6.87
CA SER A 150 3.40 16.92 -7.55
C SER A 150 1.96 17.33 -7.33
N LEU A 151 1.62 18.58 -7.68
CA LEU A 151 0.21 18.91 -7.86
C LEU A 151 -0.36 18.10 -9.03
N ALA A 152 -1.60 17.66 -8.93
CA ALA A 152 -2.31 17.12 -10.08
C ALA A 152 -2.45 18.20 -11.16
N THR A 153 -2.19 17.80 -12.40
CA THR A 153 -2.23 18.73 -13.55
C THR A 153 -3.59 19.38 -13.69
N ASN A 154 -4.65 18.60 -13.46
CA ASN A 154 -6.02 19.06 -13.40
C ASN A 154 -6.62 18.75 -12.01
N GLN A 155 -7.12 19.76 -11.33
CA GLN A 155 -7.72 19.60 -9.99
C GLN A 155 -9.12 18.94 -10.05
N GLU A 156 -9.71 18.80 -11.24
CA GLU A 156 -10.97 18.09 -11.48
C GLU A 156 -10.79 16.61 -11.80
N ASP A 157 -9.53 16.14 -11.93
CA ASP A 157 -9.23 14.74 -12.20
C ASP A 157 -9.89 13.82 -11.17
N GLU A 158 -10.31 12.64 -11.63
CA GLU A 158 -10.87 11.60 -10.76
C GLU A 158 -9.82 11.16 -9.72
N GLU A 159 -10.26 11.01 -8.48
CA GLU A 159 -9.40 10.53 -7.40
C GLU A 159 -9.26 9.01 -7.48
N TYR A 160 -8.03 8.52 -7.33
CA TYR A 160 -7.75 7.09 -7.34
C TYR A 160 -6.47 6.74 -6.58
N CYS A 161 -6.40 5.49 -6.12
CA CYS A 161 -5.18 4.86 -5.63
C CYS A 161 -5.02 3.51 -6.32
N LYS A 162 -4.14 3.42 -7.30
CA LYS A 162 -3.93 2.23 -8.14
C LYS A 162 -2.52 1.68 -7.98
N GLY A 163 -2.36 0.41 -8.30
CA GLY A 163 -1.07 -0.23 -8.33
C GLY A 163 -1.07 -1.47 -9.19
N GLN A 164 0.09 -2.09 -9.29
CA GLN A 164 0.25 -3.39 -9.92
C GLN A 164 0.74 -4.37 -8.85
N LEU A 165 0.07 -5.50 -8.72
CA LEU A 165 0.44 -6.59 -7.83
C LEU A 165 0.56 -7.89 -8.60
N GLN A 166 1.54 -8.69 -8.23
CA GLN A 166 1.59 -10.10 -8.55
C GLN A 166 0.91 -10.87 -7.42
N ILE A 167 -0.15 -11.59 -7.75
CA ILE A 167 -0.96 -12.34 -6.81
C ILE A 167 -0.67 -13.81 -7.03
N PHE A 168 -0.26 -14.49 -5.99
CA PHE A 168 -0.07 -15.95 -5.95
C PHE A 168 -1.34 -16.58 -5.38
N PHE A 169 -1.67 -17.78 -5.86
CA PHE A 169 -2.87 -18.48 -5.42
C PHE A 169 -2.75 -19.99 -5.64
N THR A 170 -3.51 -20.72 -4.84
CA THR A 170 -3.62 -22.18 -4.92
C THR A 170 -5.04 -22.58 -5.35
N ASN A 171 -5.30 -23.86 -5.42
CA ASN A 171 -6.67 -24.35 -5.65
C ASN A 171 -7.63 -23.81 -4.60
N GLY A 172 -8.86 -23.46 -5.01
CA GLY A 172 -9.89 -22.92 -4.12
C GLY A 172 -9.72 -21.43 -3.79
N ALA A 173 -8.92 -20.68 -4.55
CA ALA A 173 -8.77 -19.23 -4.38
C ALA A 173 -10.12 -18.47 -4.45
N VAL A 174 -11.07 -18.96 -5.26
CA VAL A 174 -12.44 -18.45 -5.35
C VAL A 174 -13.40 -19.52 -4.87
N ASP A 175 -14.23 -19.18 -3.89
CA ASP A 175 -15.34 -20.05 -3.47
C ASP A 175 -16.52 -19.88 -4.47
N LYS A 176 -16.51 -20.72 -5.51
CA LYS A 176 -17.57 -20.70 -6.53
C LYS A 176 -18.94 -21.05 -5.96
N ALA A 177 -19.01 -21.86 -4.91
CA ALA A 177 -20.28 -22.26 -4.31
C ALA A 177 -21.03 -21.09 -3.67
N SER A 178 -20.30 -20.12 -3.13
CA SER A 178 -20.88 -18.93 -2.51
C SER A 178 -21.50 -17.92 -3.49
N ILE A 179 -21.22 -18.05 -4.81
CA ILE A 179 -21.60 -17.07 -5.83
C ILE A 179 -22.37 -17.67 -6.99
N THR A 180 -22.57 -19.00 -7.01
CA THR A 180 -23.27 -19.69 -8.11
C THR A 180 -24.45 -20.53 -7.62
N LYS A 181 -25.45 -20.66 -8.49
CA LYS A 181 -26.55 -21.63 -8.34
C LYS A 181 -26.51 -22.56 -9.55
N GLY A 182 -26.10 -23.81 -9.31
CA GLY A 182 -25.78 -24.71 -10.40
C GLY A 182 -24.53 -24.34 -11.15
N LYS A 183 -24.65 -23.95 -12.42
CA LYS A 183 -23.50 -23.51 -13.26
C LYS A 183 -23.43 -21.99 -13.47
N ASP A 184 -24.48 -21.27 -13.08
CA ASP A 184 -24.60 -19.84 -13.35
C ASP A 184 -24.35 -18.99 -12.10
N PHE A 185 -23.81 -17.80 -12.29
CA PHE A 185 -23.71 -16.81 -11.22
C PHE A 185 -25.12 -16.41 -10.74
N ASP A 186 -25.31 -16.42 -9.42
CA ASP A 186 -26.54 -15.96 -8.80
C ASP A 186 -26.36 -14.51 -8.30
N PRO A 187 -27.07 -13.54 -8.92
CA PRO A 187 -26.97 -12.13 -8.52
C PRO A 187 -27.32 -11.89 -7.05
N ARG A 188 -28.25 -12.67 -6.48
CA ARG A 188 -28.70 -12.51 -5.09
C ARG A 188 -27.60 -12.90 -4.10
N LEU A 189 -26.91 -14.04 -4.36
CA LEU A 189 -25.80 -14.47 -3.54
C LEU A 189 -24.66 -13.44 -3.56
N ILE A 190 -24.38 -12.87 -4.73
CA ILE A 190 -23.36 -11.84 -4.89
C ILE A 190 -23.76 -10.52 -4.21
N GLU A 191 -25.06 -10.15 -4.25
CA GLU A 191 -25.60 -9.00 -3.54
C GLU A 191 -25.48 -9.18 -2.02
N GLU A 192 -25.79 -10.37 -1.49
CA GLU A 192 -25.62 -10.72 -0.07
C GLU A 192 -24.14 -10.60 0.38
N LEU A 193 -23.19 -10.79 -0.51
CA LEU A 193 -21.75 -10.57 -0.28
C LEU A 193 -21.31 -9.10 -0.47
N GLY A 194 -22.25 -8.16 -0.61
CA GLY A 194 -21.97 -6.74 -0.78
C GLY A 194 -21.48 -6.36 -2.18
N ASN A 195 -22.01 -7.01 -3.21
CA ASN A 195 -21.64 -6.77 -4.62
C ASN A 195 -20.15 -6.92 -4.91
N ARG A 196 -19.53 -7.89 -4.28
CA ARG A 196 -18.11 -8.23 -4.47
C ARG A 196 -17.89 -9.74 -4.36
N VAL A 197 -16.90 -10.24 -5.06
CA VAL A 197 -16.45 -11.63 -4.96
C VAL A 197 -15.09 -11.66 -4.31
N GLU A 198 -14.92 -12.48 -3.29
CA GLU A 198 -13.65 -12.68 -2.61
C GLU A 198 -12.74 -13.62 -3.40
N VAL A 199 -11.46 -13.23 -3.46
CA VAL A 199 -10.38 -14.03 -4.01
C VAL A 199 -9.30 -14.17 -2.94
N LYS A 200 -9.09 -15.37 -2.45
CA LYS A 200 -8.03 -15.70 -1.50
C LYS A 200 -6.73 -15.90 -2.27
N GLY A 201 -5.69 -15.21 -1.87
CA GLY A 201 -4.39 -15.31 -2.51
C GLY A 201 -3.27 -14.89 -1.59
N TYR A 202 -2.10 -14.68 -2.17
CA TYR A 202 -0.90 -14.33 -1.44
C TYR A 202 -0.14 -13.23 -2.19
N ILE A 203 0.55 -12.39 -1.44
CA ILE A 203 1.51 -11.43 -1.96
C ILE A 203 2.90 -11.89 -1.58
N ALA A 204 3.83 -11.90 -2.54
CA ALA A 204 5.21 -12.23 -2.28
C ALA A 204 5.96 -11.05 -1.67
N GLN A 205 6.73 -11.33 -0.65
CA GLN A 205 7.77 -10.45 -0.15
C GLN A 205 9.12 -11.14 -0.34
N TYR A 206 10.07 -10.39 -0.87
CA TYR A 206 11.43 -10.87 -1.02
C TYR A 206 12.25 -10.44 0.19
N ASN A 207 12.82 -11.40 0.89
CA ASN A 207 13.79 -11.12 1.93
C ASN A 207 15.17 -10.98 1.32
N GLN A 208 15.86 -9.93 1.73
CA GLN A 208 17.30 -9.81 1.49
C GLN A 208 18.05 -10.15 2.76
N ASP A 209 19.00 -11.06 2.67
CA ASP A 209 20.00 -11.23 3.72
C ASP A 209 20.76 -9.91 3.90
N LYS A 210 20.73 -9.39 5.12
CA LYS A 210 21.37 -8.11 5.44
C LYS A 210 22.90 -8.14 5.24
N ASN A 211 23.52 -9.29 5.35
CA ASN A 211 24.96 -9.47 5.24
C ASN A 211 25.42 -9.69 3.80
N THR A 212 24.72 -10.55 3.06
CA THR A 212 25.11 -10.94 1.69
C THR A 212 24.40 -10.11 0.63
N ARG A 213 23.31 -9.40 0.97
CA ARG A 213 22.38 -8.73 0.04
C ARG A 213 21.81 -9.67 -1.03
N SER A 214 21.97 -10.95 -0.86
CA SER A 214 21.31 -11.94 -1.73
C SER A 214 19.82 -12.01 -1.40
N THR A 215 18.97 -12.18 -2.41
CA THR A 215 17.56 -12.49 -2.22
C THR A 215 17.48 -13.92 -1.72
N VAL A 216 17.15 -14.10 -0.45
CA VAL A 216 17.26 -15.41 0.18
C VAL A 216 16.00 -16.23 -0.05
N GLU A 217 14.80 -15.62 0.02
CA GLU A 217 13.56 -16.39 -0.08
C GLU A 217 12.40 -15.49 -0.52
N GLN A 218 11.48 -16.08 -1.25
CA GLN A 218 10.20 -15.50 -1.59
C GLN A 218 9.15 -16.03 -0.62
N ILE A 219 8.69 -15.17 0.28
CA ILE A 219 7.70 -15.53 1.27
C ILE A 219 6.33 -15.00 0.85
N LEU A 220 5.33 -15.85 0.94
CA LEU A 220 3.98 -15.58 0.53
C LEU A 220 3.10 -15.26 1.74
N PHE A 221 2.54 -14.06 1.75
CA PHE A 221 1.61 -13.60 2.78
C PHE A 221 0.16 -13.75 2.33
N PRO A 222 -0.71 -14.35 3.13
CA PRO A 222 -2.12 -14.46 2.80
C PRO A 222 -2.76 -13.07 2.72
N GLN A 223 -3.57 -12.87 1.68
CA GLN A 223 -4.29 -11.63 1.46
C GLN A 223 -5.61 -11.94 0.76
N THR A 224 -6.69 -11.30 1.20
CA THR A 224 -7.96 -11.31 0.49
C THR A 224 -8.02 -10.16 -0.51
N PHE A 225 -8.44 -10.48 -1.71
CA PHE A 225 -8.70 -9.54 -2.80
C PHE A 225 -10.17 -9.57 -3.16
N TYR A 226 -10.66 -8.53 -3.79
CA TYR A 226 -12.07 -8.40 -4.17
C TYR A 226 -12.23 -8.10 -5.64
N VAL A 227 -13.16 -8.77 -6.30
CA VAL A 227 -13.65 -8.39 -7.63
C VAL A 227 -14.97 -7.66 -7.42
N ARG A 228 -15.03 -6.38 -7.81
CA ARG A 228 -16.27 -5.58 -7.72
C ARG A 228 -17.27 -6.02 -8.77
N THR A 229 -18.52 -6.13 -8.37
CA THR A 229 -19.63 -6.51 -9.23
C THR A 229 -20.76 -5.48 -9.24
N ASP A 230 -20.64 -4.41 -8.45
CA ASP A 230 -21.63 -3.33 -8.35
C ASP A 230 -21.95 -2.63 -9.68
N LYS A 231 -21.03 -2.68 -10.65
CA LYS A 231 -21.20 -2.15 -12.01
C LYS A 231 -21.58 -3.22 -13.05
N LEU A 232 -21.71 -4.47 -12.62
CA LEU A 232 -22.04 -5.58 -13.50
C LEU A 232 -23.54 -5.90 -13.42
N ASP A 233 -24.22 -5.82 -14.54
CA ASP A 233 -25.55 -6.40 -14.68
C ASP A 233 -25.41 -7.92 -14.92
N LEU A 234 -25.56 -8.70 -13.86
CA LEU A 234 -25.42 -10.16 -13.92
C LEU A 234 -26.64 -10.87 -14.57
N THR A 235 -27.61 -10.13 -15.08
CA THR A 235 -28.61 -10.67 -16.01
C THR A 235 -28.09 -10.64 -17.45
N ASN A 236 -27.08 -9.83 -17.73
CA ASN A 236 -26.44 -9.69 -19.04
C ASN A 236 -25.33 -10.75 -19.21
N ASP A 237 -25.43 -11.54 -20.29
CA ASP A 237 -24.47 -12.61 -20.59
C ASP A 237 -23.05 -12.12 -20.84
N LEU A 238 -22.86 -10.89 -21.34
CA LEU A 238 -21.53 -10.30 -21.54
C LEU A 238 -20.87 -10.03 -20.18
N HIS A 239 -21.61 -9.47 -19.23
CA HIS A 239 -21.11 -9.18 -17.88
C HIS A 239 -20.83 -10.47 -17.10
N LYS A 240 -21.65 -11.51 -17.25
CA LYS A 240 -21.36 -12.85 -16.72
C LYS A 240 -20.06 -13.41 -17.27
N LYS A 241 -19.87 -13.32 -18.60
CA LYS A 241 -18.63 -13.78 -19.24
C LYS A 241 -17.41 -12.98 -18.77
N LEU A 242 -17.55 -11.68 -18.56
CA LEU A 242 -16.47 -10.84 -18.01
C LEU A 242 -16.08 -11.28 -16.59
N LEU A 243 -17.09 -11.49 -15.72
CA LEU A 243 -16.84 -12.00 -14.37
C LEU A 243 -16.19 -13.37 -14.41
N ALA A 244 -16.71 -14.29 -15.23
CA ALA A 244 -16.14 -15.62 -15.41
C ALA A 244 -14.69 -15.56 -15.93
N PHE A 245 -14.38 -14.65 -16.85
CA PHE A 245 -13.02 -14.44 -17.36
C PHE A 245 -12.05 -13.97 -16.26
N ILE A 246 -12.47 -13.02 -15.43
CA ILE A 246 -11.64 -12.53 -14.32
C ILE A 246 -11.42 -13.64 -13.30
N LEU A 247 -12.49 -14.30 -12.85
CA LEU A 247 -12.41 -15.36 -11.83
C LEU A 247 -11.69 -16.62 -12.34
N GLY A 248 -11.80 -16.93 -13.63
CA GLY A 248 -11.09 -18.05 -14.28
C GLY A 248 -9.55 -17.89 -14.26
N ARG A 249 -9.05 -16.67 -14.04
CA ARG A 249 -7.60 -16.43 -13.85
C ARG A 249 -7.06 -17.03 -12.56
N PHE A 250 -7.94 -17.35 -11.60
CA PHE A 250 -7.59 -17.93 -10.30
C PHE A 250 -7.84 -19.44 -10.23
N GLU A 251 -7.93 -20.11 -11.36
CA GLU A 251 -7.97 -21.56 -11.41
C GLU A 251 -6.57 -22.15 -11.35
N CYS A 252 -6.33 -22.99 -10.35
CA CYS A 252 -5.06 -23.66 -10.13
C CYS A 252 -5.31 -25.13 -9.79
N PRO A 253 -4.53 -26.08 -10.36
CA PRO A 253 -4.63 -27.48 -9.97
C PRO A 253 -4.28 -27.68 -8.49
N GLU A 254 -4.83 -28.74 -7.91
CA GLU A 254 -4.51 -29.13 -6.54
C GLU A 254 -3.01 -29.44 -6.39
N GLY A 255 -2.41 -29.02 -5.27
CA GLY A 255 -0.99 -29.18 -5.00
C GLY A 255 -0.07 -28.25 -5.81
N LYS A 256 -0.62 -27.31 -6.57
CA LYS A 256 0.14 -26.33 -7.35
C LYS A 256 -0.12 -24.91 -6.86
N ILE A 257 0.81 -24.03 -7.20
CA ILE A 257 0.68 -22.60 -7.04
C ILE A 257 0.81 -21.90 -8.40
N ALA A 258 -0.03 -20.96 -8.63
CA ALA A 258 0.01 -20.11 -9.82
C ALA A 258 0.10 -18.65 -9.41
N SER A 259 0.46 -17.78 -10.33
CA SER A 259 0.41 -16.34 -10.10
C SER A 259 -0.08 -15.59 -11.31
N VAL A 260 -0.68 -14.44 -11.04
CA VAL A 260 -1.21 -13.53 -12.05
C VAL A 260 -0.93 -12.08 -11.65
N GLY A 261 -0.48 -11.28 -12.63
CA GLY A 261 -0.35 -9.84 -12.45
C GLY A 261 -1.70 -9.17 -12.59
N PHE A 262 -2.03 -8.29 -11.65
CA PHE A 262 -3.25 -7.48 -11.69
C PHE A 262 -2.95 -6.01 -11.51
N GLU A 263 -3.64 -5.17 -12.28
CA GLU A 263 -3.89 -3.79 -11.87
C GLU A 263 -4.93 -3.82 -10.75
N VAL A 264 -4.66 -3.10 -9.66
CA VAL A 264 -5.49 -3.09 -8.47
C VAL A 264 -5.80 -1.68 -8.01
N THR A 265 -6.93 -1.50 -7.34
CA THR A 265 -7.26 -0.29 -6.59
C THR A 265 -7.18 -0.59 -5.11
N PHE A 266 -6.53 0.29 -4.35
CA PHE A 266 -6.48 0.21 -2.91
C PHE A 266 -7.54 1.13 -2.31
N LYS A 267 -8.41 0.57 -1.48
CA LYS A 267 -9.33 1.32 -0.64
C LYS A 267 -8.98 1.05 0.82
N ARG A 268 -8.94 2.09 1.61
CA ARG A 268 -8.85 1.99 3.06
C ARG A 268 -10.21 2.40 3.60
N GLY A 269 -11.04 1.42 3.86
CA GLY A 269 -12.39 1.66 4.33
C GLY A 269 -12.44 1.85 5.84
N ASN A 270 -13.20 2.85 6.29
CA ASN A 270 -14.07 2.55 7.41
C ASN A 270 -15.23 1.80 6.78
N SER A 271 -15.35 0.50 6.98
CA SER A 271 -16.62 -0.13 6.70
C SER A 271 -17.62 0.60 7.60
N GLU A 272 -18.57 1.32 7.03
CA GLU A 272 -19.77 1.69 7.74
C GLU A 272 -20.50 0.37 7.99
N ILE A 273 -20.11 -0.32 9.04
CA ILE A 273 -20.90 -1.40 9.59
C ILE A 273 -22.06 -0.68 10.25
N GLU A 274 -23.21 -0.71 9.61
CA GLU A 274 -24.45 -0.36 10.28
C GLU A 274 -24.67 -1.43 11.37
N LEU A 275 -24.21 -1.10 12.57
CA LEU A 275 -24.46 -1.95 13.72
C LEU A 275 -25.93 -1.88 14.08
N SER A 276 -26.53 -3.03 14.29
CA SER A 276 -27.86 -3.11 14.92
C SER A 276 -27.81 -2.46 16.31
N GLU A 277 -28.97 -2.00 16.82
CA GLU A 277 -29.06 -1.42 18.17
C GLU A 277 -28.59 -2.41 19.28
N GLU A 278 -28.68 -3.71 19.03
CA GLU A 278 -28.19 -4.75 19.93
C GLU A 278 -26.65 -4.81 19.92
N GLN A 279 -26.03 -4.78 18.74
CA GLN A 279 -24.57 -4.72 18.60
C GLN A 279 -23.98 -3.42 19.16
N LYS A 280 -24.69 -2.28 19.04
CA LYS A 280 -24.29 -1.02 19.68
C LYS A 280 -24.31 -1.10 21.20
N LYS A 281 -25.26 -1.84 21.78
CA LYS A 281 -25.35 -2.07 23.22
C LYS A 281 -24.24 -2.98 23.73
N GLU A 282 -23.85 -4.00 22.99
CA GLU A 282 -22.77 -4.91 23.34
C GLU A 282 -21.37 -4.22 23.33
N LEU A 283 -21.20 -3.16 22.56
CA LEU A 283 -19.97 -2.38 22.51
C LEU A 283 -19.76 -1.48 23.74
N LEU A 284 -20.80 -1.24 24.52
CA LEU A 284 -20.75 -0.33 25.68
C LEU A 284 -20.66 -1.12 26.98
N THR A 285 -19.77 -0.70 27.87
CA THR A 285 -19.77 -1.20 29.25
C THR A 285 -21.00 -0.64 30.01
N LYS A 286 -21.33 -1.26 31.15
CA LYS A 286 -22.47 -0.81 31.99
C LYS A 286 -22.30 0.64 32.46
N GLU A 287 -21.06 1.04 32.79
CA GLU A 287 -20.71 2.38 33.22
C GLU A 287 -20.85 3.40 32.09
N GLU A 288 -20.49 3.00 30.85
CA GLU A 288 -20.63 3.82 29.67
C GLU A 288 -22.10 4.03 29.27
N VAL A 289 -22.93 3.00 29.44
CA VAL A 289 -24.39 3.14 29.26
C VAL A 289 -24.96 4.13 30.26
N GLN A 290 -24.62 4.04 31.54
CA GLN A 290 -25.07 4.98 32.56
C GLN A 290 -24.59 6.41 32.28
N TYR A 291 -23.34 6.59 31.81
CA TYR A 291 -22.83 7.89 31.41
C TYR A 291 -23.64 8.48 30.23
N LEU A 292 -23.98 7.68 29.25
CA LEU A 292 -24.73 8.12 28.07
C LEU A 292 -26.22 8.37 28.35
N GLU A 293 -26.78 7.76 29.40
CA GLU A 293 -28.13 8.09 29.91
C GLU A 293 -28.14 9.50 30.55
N LEU A 294 -27.05 9.92 31.17
CA LEU A 294 -26.91 11.25 31.73
C LEU A 294 -26.60 12.33 30.68
N PHE A 295 -25.95 11.93 29.58
CA PHE A 295 -25.49 12.83 28.50
C PHE A 295 -25.90 12.29 27.13
N PRO A 296 -27.22 12.26 26.81
CA PRO A 296 -27.72 11.64 25.58
C PRO A 296 -27.26 12.33 24.29
N ASP A 297 -26.94 13.62 24.36
CA ASP A 297 -26.39 14.43 23.26
C ASP A 297 -24.97 14.01 22.85
N GLN A 298 -24.25 13.31 23.71
CA GLN A 298 -22.90 12.81 23.41
C GLN A 298 -22.89 11.39 22.85
N LYS A 299 -24.05 10.70 22.81
CA LYS A 299 -24.15 9.28 22.45
C LYS A 299 -23.56 8.98 21.05
N ASP A 300 -23.89 9.76 20.05
CA ASP A 300 -23.44 9.53 18.68
C ASP A 300 -21.92 9.77 18.52
N ARG A 301 -21.39 10.76 19.23
CA ARG A 301 -19.96 11.07 19.21
C ARG A 301 -19.16 10.01 19.95
N PHE A 302 -19.67 9.52 21.09
CA PHE A 302 -19.03 8.50 21.90
C PHE A 302 -19.04 7.15 21.18
N LEU A 303 -20.17 6.73 20.60
CA LEU A 303 -20.30 5.53 19.79
C LEU A 303 -19.39 5.58 18.56
N ARG A 304 -19.32 6.72 17.85
CA ARG A 304 -18.38 6.90 16.73
C ARG A 304 -16.93 6.74 17.17
N ASN A 305 -16.54 7.33 18.29
CA ASN A 305 -15.17 7.21 18.78
C ASN A 305 -14.85 5.76 19.18
N LYS A 306 -15.78 5.07 19.82
CA LYS A 306 -15.59 3.69 20.24
C LYS A 306 -15.58 2.73 19.06
N LEU A 307 -16.43 2.93 18.07
CA LEU A 307 -16.39 2.23 16.79
C LEU A 307 -15.08 2.46 16.05
N GLN A 308 -14.55 3.69 16.03
CA GLN A 308 -13.23 3.97 15.44
C GLN A 308 -12.08 3.29 16.20
N MET A 309 -12.23 3.01 17.50
CA MET A 309 -11.23 2.26 18.28
C MET A 309 -11.35 0.74 18.11
N THR A 310 -12.56 0.22 17.85
CA THR A 310 -12.82 -1.22 17.64
C THR A 310 -12.81 -1.63 16.17
N MET A 311 -13.01 -0.71 15.24
CA MET A 311 -12.94 -1.00 13.82
C MET A 311 -11.50 -1.29 13.41
N GLU A 312 -11.23 -2.54 13.10
CA GLU A 312 -10.09 -2.89 12.26
C GLU A 312 -10.20 -2.08 10.97
N ARG A 313 -9.19 -1.30 10.68
CA ARG A 313 -9.08 -0.59 9.39
C ARG A 313 -8.86 -1.64 8.33
N ILE A 314 -9.91 -2.05 7.65
CA ILE A 314 -9.84 -3.06 6.61
C ILE A 314 -9.24 -2.39 5.37
N ASP A 315 -8.00 -2.73 5.08
CA ASP A 315 -7.36 -2.37 3.81
C ASP A 315 -7.88 -3.31 2.73
N GLU A 316 -8.80 -2.83 1.90
CA GLU A 316 -9.35 -3.60 0.79
C GLU A 316 -8.53 -3.39 -0.49
N THR A 317 -8.29 -4.46 -1.22
CA THR A 317 -7.61 -4.43 -2.52
C THR A 317 -8.55 -5.00 -3.56
N TYR A 318 -8.96 -4.14 -4.50
CA TYR A 318 -9.87 -4.51 -5.58
C TYR A 318 -9.11 -4.79 -6.86
N LEU A 319 -9.44 -5.91 -7.49
CA LEU A 319 -8.87 -6.35 -8.77
C LEU A 319 -9.58 -5.59 -9.91
N ILE A 320 -8.80 -4.98 -10.80
CA ILE A 320 -9.32 -4.24 -11.96
C ILE A 320 -9.12 -5.07 -13.22
N GLN A 321 -7.87 -5.32 -13.58
CA GLN A 321 -7.53 -5.93 -14.86
C GLN A 321 -6.35 -6.89 -14.71
N PRO A 322 -6.47 -8.13 -15.23
CA PRO A 322 -5.33 -9.05 -15.29
C PRO A 322 -4.34 -8.64 -16.38
N HIS A 323 -3.03 -8.74 -16.10
CA HIS A 323 -1.99 -8.45 -17.07
C HIS A 323 -1.40 -9.72 -17.70
N ALA A 324 -0.71 -10.52 -16.90
CA ALA A 324 -0.02 -11.69 -17.40
C ALA A 324 -0.08 -12.84 -16.39
N ASN A 325 -0.23 -14.06 -16.91
CA ASN A 325 -0.09 -15.26 -16.08
C ASN A 325 1.39 -15.68 -16.08
N MET A 326 1.85 -16.04 -14.90
CA MET A 326 3.15 -16.69 -14.75
C MET A 326 2.99 -18.22 -14.82
N PRO A 327 4.06 -18.97 -15.12
CA PRO A 327 4.01 -20.42 -15.13
C PRO A 327 3.52 -20.99 -13.78
N ILE A 328 2.74 -22.06 -13.86
CA ILE A 328 2.34 -22.84 -12.69
C ILE A 328 3.58 -23.52 -12.13
N GLN A 329 3.76 -23.44 -10.80
CA GLN A 329 4.91 -23.98 -10.08
C GLN A 329 4.47 -25.06 -9.08
N GLU A 330 5.39 -25.92 -8.69
CA GLU A 330 5.19 -26.81 -7.54
C GLU A 330 5.20 -25.98 -6.25
N ILE A 331 4.37 -26.37 -5.30
CA ILE A 331 4.41 -25.79 -3.96
C ILE A 331 5.67 -26.28 -3.26
N GLN A 332 6.47 -25.35 -2.75
CA GLN A 332 7.57 -25.64 -1.85
C GLN A 332 7.12 -25.31 -0.43
N GLU A 333 7.39 -26.18 0.54
CA GLU A 333 6.90 -26.03 1.93
C GLU A 333 7.36 -24.73 2.59
N ASP A 334 8.54 -24.23 2.22
CA ASP A 334 9.12 -22.98 2.71
C ASP A 334 8.44 -21.70 2.17
N MET A 335 7.63 -21.81 1.10
CA MET A 335 6.88 -20.65 0.57
C MET A 335 5.82 -20.12 1.54
N PHE A 336 5.32 -20.95 2.46
CA PHE A 336 4.25 -20.62 3.41
C PHE A 336 4.77 -20.62 4.85
N MET A 337 5.90 -20.00 5.05
CA MET A 337 6.48 -19.88 6.39
C MET A 337 5.52 -19.16 7.34
N ASP A 338 5.41 -19.66 8.57
CA ASP A 338 4.65 -18.97 9.63
C ASP A 338 5.22 -17.55 9.82
N MET A 339 4.32 -16.58 9.94
CA MET A 339 4.66 -15.17 10.11
C MET A 339 5.61 -14.94 11.28
N LEU A 340 5.49 -15.72 12.36
CA LEU A 340 6.35 -15.63 13.54
C LEU A 340 7.77 -16.15 13.26
N GLU A 341 7.90 -17.23 12.50
CA GLU A 341 9.21 -17.77 12.08
C GLU A 341 9.91 -16.85 11.10
N LEU A 342 9.15 -16.26 10.17
CA LEU A 342 9.64 -15.25 9.26
C LEU A 342 10.30 -14.09 10.01
N TYR A 343 9.62 -13.60 11.05
CA TYR A 343 10.13 -12.51 11.89
C TYR A 343 11.45 -12.85 12.57
N LYS A 344 11.59 -14.07 13.05
CA LYS A 344 12.84 -14.55 13.64
C LYS A 344 13.97 -14.61 12.63
N THR A 345 13.65 -15.00 11.38
CA THR A 345 14.62 -15.15 10.29
C THR A 345 15.08 -13.80 9.73
N ILE A 346 14.17 -12.82 9.58
CA ILE A 346 14.52 -11.49 9.03
C ILE A 346 15.30 -10.63 10.05
N GLY A 347 15.37 -11.05 11.31
CA GLY A 347 16.07 -10.28 12.36
C GLY A 347 15.45 -8.89 12.55
N ALA A 348 14.14 -8.74 12.38
CA ALA A 348 13.38 -7.53 12.67
C ALA A 348 13.07 -7.43 14.17
N TYR A 349 14.12 -7.49 14.99
CA TYR A 349 14.10 -7.23 16.43
C TYR A 349 14.69 -5.86 16.70
#